data_08858336bfa11bb8b029cffc9fffba67
#
_entry.id   08858336bfa11bb8b029cffc9fffba67
#
_cell.length_a   1.000
_cell.length_b   1.000
_cell.length_c   1.000
_cell.angle_alpha   90.00
_cell.angle_beta   90.00
_cell.angle_gamma   90.00
#
_symmetry.space_group_name_H-M   'P 1'
#
loop_
_entity.id
_entity.type
_entity.pdbx_description
1 polymer ?
#
loop_
_entity_poly.entity_id
_entity_poly.type
_entity_poly.pdbx_seq_one_letter_code
_entity_poly.pdbx_strand_id
1 'polypeptide(L)'
;MIKNVFAGIFAGVLAVGLLLGPSLSGLAPTADAQAQQNATQGQPGSKGNPMQLPDYQPTGKIKPVTLIAKEVVVDVAPDNALHPGGIKYNAMTFNGTIPAPVIAVDQGDTLRVTLKNEGKAFHSLDFHAGFGPSEAVGSGTLKPGESKTWDIKADIAGAFMYHCGADGLNGVWEHIANGMYGLVVVHPQNEQPAKEFYLTFSELYNTADQGPFKGANSTGSFDLVKFITKQPDLVLTNGMAHKYVPSIGTIAKLELNKNAEVFKVKPGELTRWYIFNPGPNDGVSFHFISGMINVHDGFIKNRYGTQDLNDETWWIPPGSASVIETTFPEEGIYVGVDHAMADVVKGGAFAVLAANNSTATDYPVNTWVPPKGSPVAAGGNVTAAVTANATAGTNPTAG
;
A
#
# COMPACT_ATOMS: atom_id res chain seq x y z
N MET A 1 8.24 37.07 -33.86
CA MET A 1 6.86 36.94 -34.37
C MET A 1 6.33 35.55 -34.02
N ILE A 2 6.19 35.22 -32.73
CA ILE A 2 5.46 34.07 -32.18
C ILE A 2 5.19 34.44 -30.71
N LYS A 3 4.23 35.29 -30.52
CA LYS A 3 3.62 35.59 -29.22
C LYS A 3 2.15 35.82 -29.52
N ASN A 4 1.31 34.82 -29.47
CA ASN A 4 -0.16 34.92 -29.39
C ASN A 4 -0.83 33.61 -29.89
N VAL A 5 -0.53 32.48 -29.23
CA VAL A 5 -1.28 31.21 -29.50
C VAL A 5 -1.80 30.56 -28.20
N PHE A 6 -1.46 31.09 -27.03
CA PHE A 6 -1.88 30.48 -25.75
C PHE A 6 -3.03 31.19 -24.99
N ALA A 7 -3.77 32.06 -25.64
CA ALA A 7 -4.89 32.79 -25.00
C ALA A 7 -6.29 32.29 -25.40
N GLY A 8 -6.40 31.10 -26.00
CA GLY A 8 -7.67 30.66 -26.61
C GLY A 8 -8.34 29.39 -26.08
N ILE A 9 -7.81 28.72 -25.07
CA ILE A 9 -8.34 27.40 -24.65
C ILE A 9 -8.96 27.37 -23.25
N PHE A 10 -8.89 28.44 -22.49
CA PHE A 10 -9.46 28.46 -21.11
C PHE A 10 -10.82 29.20 -20.97
N ALA A 11 -11.48 29.57 -22.04
CA ALA A 11 -12.75 30.29 -22.00
C ALA A 11 -13.98 29.48 -22.47
N GLY A 12 -13.88 28.14 -22.54
CA GLY A 12 -14.92 27.31 -23.17
C GLY A 12 -15.69 26.34 -22.26
N VAL A 13 -15.46 26.29 -20.96
CA VAL A 13 -16.12 25.29 -20.07
C VAL A 13 -16.90 25.91 -18.90
N LEU A 14 -17.26 27.17 -18.96
CA LEU A 14 -18.07 27.80 -17.91
C LEU A 14 -19.31 28.51 -18.50
N ALA A 15 -20.14 27.77 -19.22
CA ALA A 15 -21.49 28.21 -19.59
C ALA A 15 -22.40 27.03 -19.94
N VAL A 16 -22.69 26.17 -18.95
CA VAL A 16 -23.90 25.33 -19.00
C VAL A 16 -24.68 25.58 -17.72
N GLY A 17 -25.50 26.55 -17.80
CA GLY A 17 -26.90 26.43 -17.63
C GLY A 17 -27.41 26.52 -16.22
N LEU A 18 -27.47 27.71 -15.61
CA LEU A 18 -28.56 28.01 -14.70
C LEU A 18 -29.83 28.29 -15.56
N LEU A 19 -30.56 27.26 -15.91
CA LEU A 19 -31.97 27.37 -16.25
C LEU A 19 -32.74 26.99 -14.99
N LEU A 20 -33.14 28.01 -14.24
CA LEU A 20 -34.15 27.93 -13.19
C LEU A 20 -35.48 27.55 -13.86
N GLY A 21 -35.83 26.28 -13.80
CA GLY A 21 -37.19 25.79 -14.03
C GLY A 21 -38.02 25.95 -12.75
N PRO A 22 -39.36 26.08 -12.86
CA PRO A 22 -40.22 26.41 -11.74
C PRO A 22 -40.24 25.32 -10.66
N SER A 23 -40.27 25.78 -9.41
CA SER A 23 -40.44 24.99 -8.19
C SER A 23 -41.59 23.98 -8.31
N LEU A 24 -41.28 22.71 -8.36
CA LEU A 24 -42.21 21.61 -8.08
C LEU A 24 -42.25 21.35 -6.57
N SER A 25 -42.97 22.23 -5.87
CA SER A 25 -43.45 21.90 -4.54
C SER A 25 -44.71 21.04 -4.71
N GLY A 26 -44.63 19.78 -4.27
CA GLY A 26 -45.82 18.98 -4.06
C GLY A 26 -45.92 17.69 -4.88
N LEU A 27 -44.90 16.82 -4.82
CA LEU A 27 -45.09 15.40 -5.11
C LEU A 27 -44.76 14.61 -3.84
N ALA A 28 -45.79 14.03 -3.24
CA ALA A 28 -45.62 13.03 -2.23
C ALA A 28 -44.78 11.87 -2.81
N PRO A 29 -43.87 11.23 -2.04
CA PRO A 29 -43.08 10.12 -2.53
C PRO A 29 -44.02 9.02 -3.02
N THR A 30 -43.82 8.58 -4.26
CA THR A 30 -44.56 7.48 -4.84
C THR A 30 -44.28 6.19 -4.07
N ALA A 31 -45.20 5.24 -4.12
CA ALA A 31 -45.08 3.94 -3.44
C ALA A 31 -43.77 3.19 -3.78
N ASP A 32 -43.18 3.47 -4.94
CA ASP A 32 -41.87 2.93 -5.35
C ASP A 32 -40.69 3.47 -4.54
N ALA A 33 -40.74 4.72 -4.08
CA ALA A 33 -39.69 5.29 -3.23
C ALA A 33 -39.74 4.70 -1.81
N GLN A 34 -40.91 4.35 -1.32
CA GLN A 34 -41.07 3.64 -0.05
C GLN A 34 -40.67 2.16 -0.16
N ALA A 35 -40.86 1.53 -1.31
CA ALA A 35 -40.38 0.17 -1.57
C ALA A 35 -38.86 0.09 -1.60
N GLN A 36 -38.18 1.12 -2.14
CA GLN A 36 -36.71 1.18 -2.12
C GLN A 36 -36.14 1.45 -0.71
N GLN A 37 -36.82 2.25 0.12
CA GLN A 37 -36.39 2.46 1.50
C GLN A 37 -36.61 1.22 2.40
N ASN A 38 -37.60 0.41 2.11
CA ASN A 38 -37.84 -0.84 2.82
C ASN A 38 -36.95 -2.00 2.34
N ALA A 39 -36.36 -1.90 1.15
CA ALA A 39 -35.42 -2.89 0.64
C ALA A 39 -34.03 -2.81 1.29
N THR A 40 -33.74 -1.76 2.05
CA THR A 40 -32.45 -1.58 2.77
C THR A 40 -32.45 -2.14 4.19
N GLN A 41 -33.58 -2.63 4.70
CA GLN A 41 -33.59 -3.45 5.91
C GLN A 41 -33.44 -4.91 5.49
N GLY A 42 -32.20 -5.40 5.39
CA GLY A 42 -31.89 -6.78 5.06
C GLY A 42 -32.65 -7.73 5.98
N GLN A 43 -33.48 -8.59 5.42
CA GLN A 43 -34.08 -9.67 6.18
C GLN A 43 -33.00 -10.65 6.64
N PRO A 44 -32.97 -11.04 7.91
CA PRO A 44 -32.04 -12.08 8.37
C PRO A 44 -32.36 -13.37 7.60
N GLY A 45 -31.39 -13.85 6.81
CA GLY A 45 -31.48 -15.20 6.25
C GLY A 45 -31.61 -15.35 4.73
N SER A 46 -31.47 -14.31 3.91
CA SER A 46 -31.42 -14.52 2.46
C SER A 46 -30.06 -15.10 2.05
N LYS A 47 -30.02 -16.39 1.76
CA LYS A 47 -28.87 -17.02 1.11
C LYS A 47 -28.66 -16.33 -0.25
N GLY A 48 -27.50 -15.65 -0.40
CA GLY A 48 -27.13 -14.96 -1.63
C GLY A 48 -27.04 -13.45 -1.58
N ASN A 49 -27.10 -12.83 -0.38
CA ASN A 49 -26.77 -11.41 -0.26
C ASN A 49 -25.25 -11.21 -0.45
N PRO A 50 -24.81 -10.53 -1.53
CA PRO A 50 -23.39 -10.31 -1.78
C PRO A 50 -22.70 -9.44 -0.71
N MET A 51 -23.48 -8.79 0.16
CA MET A 51 -23.00 -7.98 1.27
C MET A 51 -23.03 -8.73 2.61
N GLN A 52 -23.32 -10.04 2.61
CA GLN A 52 -23.26 -10.83 3.84
C GLN A 52 -21.78 -11.00 4.22
N LEU A 53 -21.43 -10.48 5.39
CA LEU A 53 -20.12 -10.73 5.98
C LEU A 53 -19.95 -12.23 6.25
N PRO A 54 -18.73 -12.78 6.10
CA PRO A 54 -18.48 -14.17 6.41
C PRO A 54 -18.72 -14.45 7.88
N ASP A 55 -19.03 -15.72 8.18
CA ASP A 55 -19.16 -16.17 9.55
C ASP A 55 -17.81 -16.07 10.26
N TYR A 56 -17.72 -15.19 11.24
CA TYR A 56 -16.58 -15.05 12.13
C TYR A 56 -17.10 -14.73 13.54
N GLN A 57 -16.24 -14.91 14.54
CA GLN A 57 -16.57 -14.57 15.92
C GLN A 57 -15.85 -13.27 16.33
N PRO A 58 -16.60 -12.22 16.74
CA PRO A 58 -15.97 -11.03 17.31
C PRO A 58 -15.10 -11.42 18.52
N THR A 59 -13.85 -10.95 18.53
CA THR A 59 -12.91 -11.28 19.62
C THR A 59 -13.11 -10.38 20.83
N GLY A 60 -13.70 -9.21 20.65
CA GLY A 60 -13.83 -8.15 21.65
C GLY A 60 -12.50 -7.43 21.96
N LYS A 61 -11.41 -7.78 21.29
CA LYS A 61 -10.12 -7.12 21.45
C LYS A 61 -10.09 -5.78 20.73
N ILE A 62 -9.41 -4.81 21.34
CA ILE A 62 -9.15 -3.50 20.71
C ILE A 62 -7.65 -3.38 20.49
N LYS A 63 -7.24 -3.16 19.24
CA LYS A 63 -5.85 -2.86 18.86
C LYS A 63 -5.69 -1.36 18.64
N PRO A 64 -4.98 -0.64 19.51
CA PRO A 64 -4.71 0.78 19.30
C PRO A 64 -3.58 0.98 18.29
N VAL A 65 -3.80 1.89 17.35
CA VAL A 65 -2.82 2.32 16.35
C VAL A 65 -2.77 3.85 16.35
N THR A 66 -1.57 4.42 16.34
CA THR A 66 -1.38 5.87 16.17
C THR A 66 -0.66 6.13 14.87
N LEU A 67 -1.26 6.93 14.02
CA LEU A 67 -0.68 7.45 12.78
C LEU A 67 -0.40 8.94 12.96
N ILE A 68 0.79 9.37 12.50
CA ILE A 68 1.23 10.76 12.56
C ILE A 68 1.39 11.24 11.12
N ALA A 69 0.49 12.11 10.67
CA ALA A 69 0.59 12.74 9.38
C ALA A 69 1.62 13.87 9.42
N LYS A 70 2.56 13.88 8.48
CA LYS A 70 3.57 14.93 8.34
C LYS A 70 4.27 14.91 6.99
N GLU A 71 4.74 16.08 6.56
CA GLU A 71 5.61 16.22 5.41
C GLU A 71 7.08 16.05 5.84
N VAL A 72 7.82 15.22 5.14
CA VAL A 72 9.24 14.95 5.39
C VAL A 72 10.00 14.67 4.11
N VAL A 73 11.33 14.81 4.15
CA VAL A 73 12.21 14.30 3.09
C VAL A 73 12.50 12.84 3.38
N VAL A 74 12.26 11.97 2.39
CA VAL A 74 12.58 10.54 2.45
C VAL A 74 13.55 10.14 1.35
N ASP A 75 14.30 9.08 1.58
CA ASP A 75 15.06 8.43 0.52
C ASP A 75 14.12 7.47 -0.23
N VAL A 76 14.13 7.54 -1.58
CA VAL A 76 13.30 6.71 -2.47
C VAL A 76 14.11 5.84 -3.42
N ALA A 77 15.42 6.00 -3.44
CA ALA A 77 16.37 5.07 -4.02
C ALA A 77 17.70 5.14 -3.24
N PRO A 78 18.35 3.97 -3.00
CA PRO A 78 19.65 3.96 -2.34
C PRO A 78 20.76 4.47 -3.26
N ASP A 79 21.88 4.88 -2.66
CA ASP A 79 23.10 5.13 -3.42
C ASP A 79 23.60 3.82 -4.05
N ASN A 80 23.57 3.75 -5.37
CA ASN A 80 24.07 2.62 -6.15
C ASN A 80 24.48 3.10 -7.57
N ALA A 81 24.95 2.17 -8.39
CA ALA A 81 25.43 2.50 -9.73
C ALA A 81 24.33 3.11 -10.64
N LEU A 82 23.05 2.81 -10.38
CA LEU A 82 21.93 3.35 -11.14
C LEU A 82 21.52 4.74 -10.63
N HIS A 83 21.68 4.97 -9.34
CA HIS A 83 21.33 6.22 -8.65
C HIS A 83 22.50 6.72 -7.81
N PRO A 84 23.57 7.25 -8.43
CA PRO A 84 24.72 7.75 -7.68
C PRO A 84 24.30 8.86 -6.72
N GLY A 85 24.60 8.67 -5.41
CA GLY A 85 24.20 9.57 -4.34
C GLY A 85 22.79 9.36 -3.78
N GLY A 86 22.05 8.36 -4.31
CA GLY A 86 20.66 8.09 -3.95
C GLY A 86 19.66 9.12 -4.49
N ILE A 87 18.40 8.94 -4.16
CA ILE A 87 17.32 9.86 -4.54
C ILE A 87 16.52 10.25 -3.30
N LYS A 88 16.35 11.56 -3.10
CA LYS A 88 15.54 12.14 -2.02
C LYS A 88 14.27 12.76 -2.58
N TYR A 89 13.20 12.68 -1.80
CA TYR A 89 11.88 13.16 -2.20
C TYR A 89 11.16 13.86 -1.03
N ASN A 90 10.52 14.99 -1.32
CA ASN A 90 9.62 15.69 -0.40
C ASN A 90 8.28 14.97 -0.37
N ALA A 91 8.04 14.20 0.66
CA ALA A 91 6.89 13.34 0.80
C ALA A 91 5.87 13.85 1.80
N MET A 92 4.61 13.51 1.56
CA MET A 92 3.57 13.47 2.59
C MET A 92 3.49 12.06 3.14
N THR A 93 3.47 11.89 4.45
CA THR A 93 3.65 10.56 5.05
C THR A 93 2.73 10.31 6.24
N PHE A 94 2.47 9.05 6.52
CA PHE A 94 2.13 8.61 7.87
C PHE A 94 3.39 8.06 8.52
N ASN A 95 3.70 8.53 9.74
CA ASN A 95 4.86 8.14 10.56
C ASN A 95 6.23 8.38 9.91
N GLY A 96 6.30 9.21 8.86
CA GLY A 96 7.56 9.63 8.24
C GLY A 96 8.18 8.64 7.26
N THR A 97 7.41 7.68 6.73
CA THR A 97 7.88 6.65 5.80
C THR A 97 6.96 6.49 4.60
N ILE A 98 7.52 6.01 3.48
CA ILE A 98 6.80 5.48 2.32
C ILE A 98 7.25 4.02 2.11
N PRO A 99 6.31 3.06 2.01
CA PRO A 99 4.91 3.17 2.43
C PRO A 99 4.80 3.46 3.92
N ALA A 100 3.62 3.86 4.36
CA ALA A 100 3.27 3.94 5.76
C ALA A 100 3.31 2.55 6.43
N PRO A 101 3.33 2.47 7.78
CA PRO A 101 3.42 1.20 8.49
C PRO A 101 2.35 0.19 8.09
N VAL A 102 2.73 -1.09 8.03
CA VAL A 102 1.77 -2.19 7.92
C VAL A 102 1.02 -2.35 9.24
N ILE A 103 -0.30 -2.41 9.18
CA ILE A 103 -1.18 -2.64 10.33
C ILE A 103 -1.74 -4.06 10.20
N ALA A 104 -1.29 -4.98 11.06
CA ALA A 104 -1.80 -6.35 11.11
C ALA A 104 -2.78 -6.52 12.29
N VAL A 105 -3.92 -7.17 12.04
CA VAL A 105 -4.99 -7.37 13.00
C VAL A 105 -5.69 -8.70 12.74
N ASP A 106 -6.26 -9.32 13.78
CA ASP A 106 -7.04 -10.55 13.62
C ASP A 106 -8.49 -10.22 13.25
N GLN A 107 -9.10 -11.03 12.40
CA GLN A 107 -10.52 -10.91 12.06
C GLN A 107 -11.40 -10.98 13.33
N GLY A 108 -12.30 -10.03 13.48
CA GLY A 108 -13.14 -9.88 14.65
C GLY A 108 -12.58 -8.94 15.73
N ASP A 109 -11.38 -8.44 15.58
CA ASP A 109 -10.83 -7.37 16.42
C ASP A 109 -11.40 -6.00 16.02
N THR A 110 -11.21 -5.02 16.87
CA THR A 110 -11.47 -3.61 16.58
C THR A 110 -10.15 -2.85 16.52
N LEU A 111 -9.87 -2.21 15.39
CA LEU A 111 -8.78 -1.26 15.29
C LEU A 111 -9.21 0.09 15.84
N ARG A 112 -8.54 0.57 16.90
CA ARG A 112 -8.70 1.93 17.38
C ARG A 112 -7.61 2.80 16.83
N VAL A 113 -7.90 3.51 15.74
CA VAL A 113 -6.92 4.29 15.00
C VAL A 113 -7.01 5.75 15.40
N THR A 114 -5.90 6.30 15.89
CA THR A 114 -5.76 7.73 16.18
C THR A 114 -4.85 8.36 15.13
N LEU A 115 -5.39 9.27 14.33
CA LEU A 115 -4.60 10.12 13.47
C LEU A 115 -4.28 11.43 14.19
N LYS A 116 -3.00 11.82 14.19
CA LYS A 116 -2.50 13.12 14.62
C LYS A 116 -1.94 13.85 13.43
N ASN A 117 -2.42 15.06 13.15
CA ASN A 117 -1.86 15.90 12.10
C ASN A 117 -0.75 16.79 12.69
N GLU A 118 0.49 16.35 12.54
CA GLU A 118 1.71 17.12 12.86
C GLU A 118 2.30 17.82 11.62
N GLY A 119 1.62 17.73 10.48
CA GLY A 119 1.99 18.36 9.23
C GLY A 119 1.55 19.81 9.12
N LYS A 120 1.76 20.37 7.92
CA LYS A 120 1.36 21.73 7.56
C LYS A 120 0.11 21.76 6.69
N ALA A 121 -0.15 20.67 5.97
CA ALA A 121 -1.34 20.49 5.15
C ALA A 121 -2.52 19.93 5.96
N PHE A 122 -3.70 19.94 5.34
CA PHE A 122 -4.84 19.20 5.86
C PHE A 122 -4.65 17.71 5.59
N HIS A 123 -4.94 16.85 6.56
CA HIS A 123 -4.85 15.40 6.42
C HIS A 123 -6.10 14.71 6.96
N SER A 124 -6.37 13.53 6.45
CA SER A 124 -7.42 12.65 6.96
C SER A 124 -7.00 11.19 6.81
N LEU A 125 -7.95 10.30 6.98
CA LEU A 125 -7.72 8.86 6.89
C LEU A 125 -8.91 8.21 6.20
N ASP A 126 -8.62 7.24 5.34
CA ASP A 126 -9.60 6.33 4.75
C ASP A 126 -9.07 4.91 4.86
N PHE A 127 -9.90 3.99 5.37
CA PHE A 127 -9.55 2.58 5.59
C PHE A 127 -10.42 1.69 4.72
N HIS A 128 -9.83 1.06 3.70
CA HIS A 128 -10.54 0.10 2.84
C HIS A 128 -10.93 -1.20 3.57
N ALA A 129 -10.28 -1.50 4.71
CA ALA A 129 -10.67 -2.62 5.57
C ALA A 129 -11.96 -2.36 6.36
N GLY A 130 -12.39 -1.10 6.45
CA GLY A 130 -13.62 -0.72 7.14
C GLY A 130 -14.83 -0.79 6.22
N PHE A 131 -15.97 -1.19 6.77
CA PHE A 131 -17.24 -1.19 6.06
C PHE A 131 -18.23 -0.26 6.77
N GLY A 132 -18.72 0.75 6.05
CA GLY A 132 -19.66 1.71 6.57
C GLY A 132 -19.59 3.07 5.87
N PRO A 133 -20.35 4.06 6.35
CA PRO A 133 -20.19 5.42 5.87
C PRO A 133 -18.75 5.91 6.07
N SER A 134 -18.23 6.67 5.12
CA SER A 134 -16.83 7.14 5.14
C SER A 134 -16.44 7.81 6.46
N GLU A 135 -17.33 8.54 7.08
CA GLU A 135 -17.12 9.19 8.38
C GLU A 135 -16.88 8.20 9.54
N ALA A 136 -17.41 6.98 9.43
CA ALA A 136 -17.24 5.93 10.44
C ALA A 136 -15.94 5.14 10.25
N VAL A 137 -15.38 5.14 9.04
CA VAL A 137 -14.19 4.35 8.67
C VAL A 137 -12.95 5.21 8.40
N GLY A 138 -12.97 6.49 8.78
CA GLY A 138 -11.77 7.30 8.78
C GLY A 138 -11.90 8.71 8.23
N SER A 139 -12.93 9.08 7.51
CA SER A 139 -12.99 10.38 6.88
C SER A 139 -13.18 11.54 7.87
N GLY A 140 -12.88 12.71 7.39
CA GLY A 140 -12.96 13.97 8.12
C GLY A 140 -11.60 14.65 8.18
N THR A 141 -11.51 15.79 7.53
CA THR A 141 -10.28 16.57 7.39
C THR A 141 -9.82 17.14 8.73
N LEU A 142 -8.59 16.86 9.10
CA LEU A 142 -7.91 17.43 10.27
C LEU A 142 -6.99 18.58 9.84
N LYS A 143 -7.11 19.71 10.52
CA LYS A 143 -6.16 20.82 10.40
C LYS A 143 -4.85 20.49 11.09
N PRO A 144 -3.76 21.19 10.77
CA PRO A 144 -2.52 21.12 11.53
C PRO A 144 -2.76 21.24 13.05
N GLY A 145 -2.20 20.31 13.81
CA GLY A 145 -2.35 20.23 15.26
C GLY A 145 -3.59 19.47 15.77
N GLU A 146 -4.53 19.13 14.91
CA GLU A 146 -5.71 18.37 15.30
C GLU A 146 -5.45 16.87 15.33
N SER A 147 -6.30 16.15 16.09
CA SER A 147 -6.29 14.69 16.13
C SER A 147 -7.71 14.13 16.22
N LYS A 148 -7.91 12.92 15.69
CA LYS A 148 -9.19 12.20 15.76
C LYS A 148 -8.94 10.72 15.90
N THR A 149 -9.87 10.02 16.56
CA THR A 149 -9.83 8.57 16.76
C THR A 149 -11.08 7.94 16.19
N TRP A 150 -10.90 6.80 15.52
CA TRP A 150 -11.97 5.96 14.99
C TRP A 150 -11.82 4.54 15.49
N ASP A 151 -12.92 3.84 15.72
CA ASP A 151 -12.98 2.42 15.96
C ASP A 151 -13.46 1.72 14.67
N ILE A 152 -12.60 0.96 14.05
CA ILE A 152 -12.83 0.27 12.79
C ILE A 152 -12.88 -1.23 13.08
N LYS A 153 -13.98 -1.88 12.72
CA LYS A 153 -14.11 -3.32 12.87
C LYS A 153 -13.36 -4.05 11.77
N ALA A 154 -12.50 -4.97 12.15
CA ALA A 154 -11.78 -5.85 11.23
C ALA A 154 -12.61 -7.10 10.90
N ASP A 155 -13.75 -6.89 10.27
CA ASP A 155 -14.73 -7.95 10.01
C ASP A 155 -14.38 -8.78 8.77
N ILE A 156 -13.62 -8.20 7.85
CA ILE A 156 -13.28 -8.78 6.55
C ILE A 156 -11.81 -9.17 6.55
N ALA A 157 -11.52 -10.47 6.44
CA ALA A 157 -10.16 -10.96 6.30
C ALA A 157 -9.59 -10.62 4.91
N GLY A 158 -8.29 -10.32 4.84
CA GLY A 158 -7.59 -9.98 3.61
C GLY A 158 -6.59 -8.86 3.78
N ALA A 159 -6.14 -8.32 2.66
CA ALA A 159 -5.20 -7.21 2.60
C ALA A 159 -5.85 -5.98 1.97
N PHE A 160 -5.71 -4.83 2.59
CA PHE A 160 -6.44 -3.62 2.24
C PHE A 160 -5.55 -2.39 2.32
N MET A 161 -5.85 -1.40 1.48
CA MET A 161 -5.23 -0.08 1.56
C MET A 161 -5.78 0.72 2.74
N TYR A 162 -4.94 1.56 3.35
CA TYR A 162 -5.37 2.77 4.01
C TYR A 162 -4.60 3.96 3.46
N HIS A 163 -5.22 5.13 3.40
CA HIS A 163 -4.60 6.31 2.81
C HIS A 163 -5.15 7.61 3.38
N CYS A 164 -4.51 8.72 3.02
CA CYS A 164 -5.07 10.03 3.32
C CYS A 164 -6.23 10.32 2.36
N GLY A 165 -7.38 10.69 2.90
CA GLY A 165 -8.55 11.12 2.14
C GLY A 165 -8.79 12.64 2.21
N ALA A 166 -7.77 13.42 2.61
CA ALA A 166 -7.91 14.85 2.86
C ALA A 166 -8.33 15.60 1.62
N ASP A 167 -9.16 16.59 1.91
CA ASP A 167 -9.84 17.49 1.00
C ASP A 167 -10.77 16.76 0.01
N GLY A 168 -11.16 15.52 0.38
CA GLY A 168 -12.07 14.72 -0.42
C GLY A 168 -11.53 14.47 -1.83
N LEU A 169 -12.40 14.45 -2.82
CA LEU A 169 -12.01 14.18 -4.21
C LEU A 169 -11.09 15.24 -4.82
N ASN A 170 -10.92 16.40 -4.19
CA ASN A 170 -10.08 17.47 -4.72
C ASN A 170 -8.59 17.27 -4.39
N GLY A 171 -8.26 16.55 -3.34
CA GLY A 171 -6.89 16.42 -2.87
C GLY A 171 -6.40 14.98 -2.61
N VAL A 172 -7.31 14.01 -2.49
CA VAL A 172 -6.98 12.62 -2.16
C VAL A 172 -5.92 12.01 -3.09
N TRP A 173 -6.01 12.26 -4.37
CA TRP A 173 -5.10 11.76 -5.39
C TRP A 173 -3.68 12.32 -5.22
N GLU A 174 -3.54 13.59 -4.83
CA GLU A 174 -2.26 14.22 -4.58
C GLU A 174 -1.58 13.64 -3.34
N HIS A 175 -2.33 13.45 -2.24
CA HIS A 175 -1.80 12.91 -1.02
C HIS A 175 -1.35 11.45 -1.18
N ILE A 176 -2.11 10.62 -1.91
CA ILE A 176 -1.69 9.27 -2.28
C ILE A 176 -0.41 9.31 -3.12
N ALA A 177 -0.39 10.12 -4.19
CA ALA A 177 0.76 10.23 -5.07
C ALA A 177 2.03 10.75 -4.36
N ASN A 178 1.87 11.48 -3.26
CA ASN A 178 2.97 11.96 -2.42
C ASN A 178 3.43 10.97 -1.35
N GLY A 179 2.78 9.79 -1.19
CA GLY A 179 3.25 8.74 -0.29
C GLY A 179 2.35 8.43 0.90
N MET A 180 1.17 9.05 1.03
CA MET A 180 0.27 8.82 2.17
C MET A 180 -0.62 7.60 1.97
N TYR A 181 -0.02 6.43 1.96
CA TYR A 181 -0.69 5.13 1.86
C TYR A 181 0.04 4.07 2.68
N GLY A 182 -0.70 3.07 3.13
CA GLY A 182 -0.19 1.90 3.83
C GLY A 182 -1.12 0.70 3.70
N LEU A 183 -0.68 -0.42 4.25
CA LEU A 183 -1.35 -1.71 4.16
C LEU A 183 -1.98 -2.09 5.51
N VAL A 184 -3.23 -2.52 5.48
CA VAL A 184 -3.91 -3.23 6.57
C VAL A 184 -4.02 -4.70 6.19
N VAL A 185 -3.57 -5.58 7.06
CA VAL A 185 -3.77 -7.03 6.94
C VAL A 185 -4.70 -7.47 8.05
N VAL A 186 -5.82 -8.06 7.66
CA VAL A 186 -6.77 -8.70 8.57
C VAL A 186 -6.61 -10.20 8.42
N HIS A 187 -5.98 -10.83 9.41
CA HIS A 187 -5.74 -12.28 9.41
C HIS A 187 -7.05 -13.03 9.65
N PRO A 188 -7.43 -13.99 8.79
CA PRO A 188 -8.61 -14.81 9.00
C PRO A 188 -8.46 -15.66 10.25
N GLN A 189 -9.57 -15.95 10.90
CA GLN A 189 -9.58 -16.92 12.00
C GLN A 189 -9.20 -18.31 11.48
N ASN A 190 -8.32 -19.00 12.18
CA ASN A 190 -7.78 -20.32 11.80
C ASN A 190 -6.88 -20.32 10.54
N GLU A 191 -6.18 -19.23 10.29
CA GLU A 191 -5.21 -19.14 9.22
C GLU A 191 -4.08 -20.16 9.40
N GLN A 192 -3.67 -20.81 8.28
CA GLN A 192 -2.54 -21.72 8.31
C GLN A 192 -1.24 -20.94 8.49
N PRO A 193 -0.30 -21.40 9.32
CA PRO A 193 1.00 -20.77 9.47
C PRO A 193 1.77 -20.73 8.15
N ALA A 194 2.32 -19.58 7.83
CA ALA A 194 3.20 -19.36 6.69
C ALA A 194 4.27 -18.34 7.07
N LYS A 195 5.37 -18.29 6.31
CA LYS A 195 6.32 -17.20 6.43
C LYS A 195 5.77 -16.00 5.66
N GLU A 196 5.57 -14.89 6.34
CA GLU A 196 4.87 -13.74 5.78
C GLU A 196 5.80 -12.65 5.30
N PHE A 197 5.42 -12.05 4.17
CA PHE A 197 6.11 -10.93 3.55
C PHE A 197 5.12 -9.86 3.13
N TYR A 198 5.52 -8.60 3.30
CA TYR A 198 4.73 -7.43 2.92
C TYR A 198 5.47 -6.69 1.81
N LEU A 199 4.81 -6.52 0.68
CA LEU A 199 5.41 -5.92 -0.50
C LEU A 199 4.49 -4.85 -1.09
N THR A 200 5.05 -3.67 -1.29
CA THR A 200 4.34 -2.56 -1.92
C THR A 200 5.03 -2.21 -3.22
N PHE A 201 4.26 -2.09 -4.30
CA PHE A 201 4.70 -1.45 -5.54
C PHE A 201 3.95 -0.15 -5.70
N SER A 202 4.65 0.96 -5.83
CA SER A 202 4.02 2.27 -5.96
C SER A 202 4.74 3.15 -6.95
N GLU A 203 3.98 3.94 -7.68
CA GLU A 203 4.51 4.88 -8.66
C GLU A 203 4.99 6.16 -7.99
N LEU A 204 6.10 6.71 -8.47
CA LEU A 204 6.61 8.02 -8.04
C LEU A 204 6.74 8.96 -9.23
N TYR A 205 6.12 10.13 -9.12
CA TYR A 205 6.14 11.21 -10.10
C TYR A 205 6.96 12.38 -9.56
N ASN A 206 8.18 12.56 -10.09
CA ASN A 206 9.17 13.42 -9.49
C ASN A 206 9.53 14.62 -10.40
N THR A 207 9.57 15.82 -9.83
CA THR A 207 10.01 17.03 -10.55
C THR A 207 11.50 17.04 -10.88
N ALA A 208 12.32 16.33 -10.09
CA ALA A 208 13.75 16.22 -10.35
C ALA A 208 14.04 15.27 -11.52
N ASP A 209 14.96 15.63 -12.41
CA ASP A 209 15.44 14.74 -13.47
C ASP A 209 16.40 13.71 -12.85
N GLN A 210 15.84 12.56 -12.48
CA GLN A 210 16.54 11.51 -11.77
C GLN A 210 16.52 10.17 -12.53
N GLY A 211 16.64 10.24 -13.84
CA GLY A 211 16.72 9.06 -14.68
C GLY A 211 17.91 8.15 -14.33
N PRO A 212 17.96 6.95 -14.92
CA PRO A 212 19.05 6.00 -14.71
C PRO A 212 20.43 6.62 -14.95
N PHE A 213 21.38 6.31 -14.06
CA PHE A 213 22.77 6.80 -14.08
C PHE A 213 22.96 8.31 -13.81
N LYS A 214 21.91 8.98 -13.38
CA LYS A 214 21.99 10.38 -12.93
C LYS A 214 21.95 10.43 -11.43
N GLY A 215 22.92 11.16 -10.84
CA GLY A 215 22.91 11.45 -9.42
C GLY A 215 21.83 12.46 -9.05
N ALA A 216 21.28 12.33 -7.85
CA ALA A 216 20.34 13.28 -7.31
C ALA A 216 21.09 14.48 -6.72
N ASN A 217 21.18 15.55 -7.47
CA ASN A 217 21.75 16.82 -6.96
C ASN A 217 20.72 17.68 -6.21
N SER A 218 19.45 17.26 -6.18
CA SER A 218 18.35 18.00 -5.55
C SER A 218 17.29 17.05 -5.00
N THR A 219 16.60 17.50 -3.96
CA THR A 219 15.40 16.82 -3.46
C THR A 219 14.26 17.06 -4.44
N GLY A 220 13.63 15.98 -4.89
CA GLY A 220 12.46 16.04 -5.76
C GLY A 220 11.16 16.32 -5.02
N SER A 221 10.12 16.58 -5.78
CA SER A 221 8.76 16.81 -5.30
C SER A 221 7.76 16.25 -6.30
N PHE A 222 6.50 16.22 -5.96
CA PHE A 222 5.44 15.75 -6.83
C PHE A 222 5.35 16.54 -8.15
N ASP A 223 5.24 15.81 -9.25
CA ASP A 223 5.07 16.35 -10.60
C ASP A 223 3.66 16.04 -11.13
N LEU A 224 2.80 17.04 -11.10
CA LEU A 224 1.41 16.93 -11.55
C LEU A 224 1.29 16.55 -13.03
N VAL A 225 2.19 17.07 -13.89
CA VAL A 225 2.10 16.79 -15.33
C VAL A 225 2.42 15.33 -15.61
N LYS A 226 3.49 14.80 -15.02
CA LYS A 226 3.83 13.38 -15.12
C LYS A 226 2.73 12.49 -14.53
N PHE A 227 2.14 12.89 -13.41
CA PHE A 227 1.02 12.18 -12.81
C PHE A 227 -0.19 12.09 -13.75
N ILE A 228 -0.65 13.21 -14.31
CA ILE A 228 -1.80 13.23 -15.23
C ILE A 228 -1.51 12.44 -16.52
N THR A 229 -0.27 12.48 -16.99
CA THR A 229 0.17 11.75 -18.20
C THR A 229 0.60 10.32 -17.93
N LYS A 230 0.49 9.85 -16.67
CA LYS A 230 0.88 8.49 -16.23
C LYS A 230 2.31 8.10 -16.62
N GLN A 231 3.24 9.00 -16.33
CA GLN A 231 4.66 8.80 -16.62
C GLN A 231 5.49 8.83 -15.33
N PRO A 232 5.41 7.78 -14.50
CA PRO A 232 6.20 7.71 -13.28
C PRO A 232 7.69 7.64 -13.61
N ASP A 233 8.51 8.33 -12.82
CA ASP A 233 9.97 8.26 -12.93
C ASP A 233 10.51 6.96 -12.32
N LEU A 234 9.90 6.52 -11.23
CA LEU A 234 10.27 5.32 -10.48
C LEU A 234 9.02 4.50 -10.12
N VAL A 235 9.23 3.21 -9.95
CA VAL A 235 8.33 2.31 -9.24
C VAL A 235 9.05 1.85 -7.97
N LEU A 236 8.49 2.20 -6.82
CA LEU A 236 9.10 1.93 -5.53
C LEU A 236 8.66 0.56 -5.03
N THR A 237 9.61 -0.32 -4.82
CA THR A 237 9.39 -1.55 -4.08
C THR A 237 9.65 -1.28 -2.60
N ASN A 238 8.62 -1.39 -1.75
CA ASN A 238 8.67 -1.02 -0.33
C ASN A 238 9.29 0.37 -0.10
N GLY A 239 8.91 1.34 -0.91
CA GLY A 239 9.34 2.73 -0.81
C GLY A 239 10.72 3.05 -1.40
N MET A 240 11.41 2.07 -1.98
CA MET A 240 12.77 2.24 -2.48
C MET A 240 12.95 1.58 -3.85
N ALA A 241 13.22 2.35 -4.88
CA ALA A 241 13.55 1.81 -6.19
C ALA A 241 14.92 1.09 -6.19
N HIS A 242 15.00 -0.08 -6.82
CA HIS A 242 16.24 -0.85 -7.04
C HIS A 242 17.01 -1.25 -5.76
N LYS A 243 16.35 -1.27 -4.60
CA LYS A 243 16.97 -1.69 -3.34
C LYS A 243 17.07 -3.22 -3.20
N TYR A 244 16.09 -3.94 -3.75
CA TYR A 244 15.86 -5.36 -3.44
C TYR A 244 16.31 -6.32 -4.54
N VAL A 245 17.11 -5.84 -5.50
CA VAL A 245 17.65 -6.67 -6.58
C VAL A 245 19.18 -6.68 -6.55
N PRO A 246 19.83 -7.86 -6.64
CA PRO A 246 21.29 -7.96 -6.56
C PRO A 246 22.03 -7.49 -7.80
N SER A 247 21.33 -7.34 -8.93
CA SER A 247 21.89 -6.76 -10.13
C SER A 247 20.91 -5.75 -10.73
N ILE A 248 21.41 -4.61 -11.14
CA ILE A 248 20.64 -3.51 -11.70
C ILE A 248 21.30 -3.02 -12.98
N GLY A 249 20.49 -2.54 -13.90
CA GLY A 249 21.04 -2.01 -15.13
C GLY A 249 20.00 -1.75 -16.20
N THR A 250 20.52 -1.36 -17.33
CA THR A 250 19.77 -1.21 -18.58
C THR A 250 20.36 -2.13 -19.63
N ILE A 251 19.79 -2.15 -20.83
CA ILE A 251 20.32 -2.92 -21.97
C ILE A 251 21.82 -2.65 -22.22
N ALA A 252 22.27 -1.44 -21.95
CA ALA A 252 23.65 -1.01 -22.21
C ALA A 252 24.61 -1.28 -21.05
N LYS A 253 24.13 -1.43 -19.83
CA LYS A 253 24.96 -1.51 -18.62
C LYS A 253 24.26 -2.31 -17.53
N LEU A 254 24.93 -3.36 -17.08
CA LEU A 254 24.53 -4.17 -15.92
C LEU A 254 25.58 -4.00 -14.82
N GLU A 255 25.14 -3.65 -13.62
CA GLU A 255 26.00 -3.47 -12.46
C GLU A 255 25.52 -4.37 -11.30
N LEU A 256 26.48 -4.83 -10.50
CA LEU A 256 26.13 -5.54 -9.27
C LEU A 256 25.73 -4.55 -8.19
N ASN A 257 24.57 -4.78 -7.60
CA ASN A 257 24.11 -4.06 -6.43
C ASN A 257 24.62 -4.80 -5.17
N LYS A 258 25.81 -4.46 -4.72
CA LYS A 258 26.47 -5.13 -3.59
C LYS A 258 25.73 -4.96 -2.27
N ASN A 259 24.90 -3.94 -2.17
CA ASN A 259 24.12 -3.60 -0.97
C ASN A 259 22.64 -3.98 -1.12
N ALA A 260 22.31 -4.84 -2.07
CA ALA A 260 20.94 -5.29 -2.24
C ALA A 260 20.45 -6.04 -0.99
N GLU A 261 19.27 -5.68 -0.54
CA GLU A 261 18.53 -6.45 0.44
C GLU A 261 17.69 -7.49 -0.31
N VAL A 262 17.85 -8.78 0.00
CA VAL A 262 17.05 -9.84 -0.60
C VAL A 262 16.17 -10.49 0.45
N PHE A 263 14.95 -10.87 0.05
CA PHE A 263 14.09 -11.67 0.92
C PHE A 263 14.66 -13.07 1.04
N LYS A 264 14.56 -13.68 2.21
CA LYS A 264 15.16 -15.01 2.46
C LYS A 264 14.11 -16.00 2.91
N VAL A 265 14.14 -17.19 2.32
CA VAL A 265 13.22 -18.28 2.59
C VAL A 265 13.97 -19.60 2.66
N LYS A 266 13.35 -20.65 3.20
CA LYS A 266 13.85 -22.02 3.05
C LYS A 266 13.17 -22.67 1.86
N PRO A 267 13.90 -23.55 1.13
CA PRO A 267 13.26 -24.35 0.09
C PRO A 267 12.09 -25.15 0.64
N GLY A 268 10.97 -25.11 -0.09
CA GLY A 268 9.76 -25.86 0.23
C GLY A 268 8.92 -25.31 1.39
N GLU A 269 9.32 -24.23 2.10
CA GLU A 269 8.46 -23.62 3.10
C GLU A 269 7.32 -22.84 2.44
N LEU A 270 6.14 -22.87 3.05
CA LEU A 270 5.02 -22.04 2.62
C LEU A 270 5.30 -20.57 2.92
N THR A 271 5.21 -19.74 1.90
CA THR A 271 5.35 -18.29 2.02
C THR A 271 4.05 -17.60 1.65
N ARG A 272 3.69 -16.58 2.40
CA ARG A 272 2.52 -15.74 2.15
C ARG A 272 2.97 -14.31 1.91
N TRP A 273 2.58 -13.76 0.78
CA TRP A 273 2.95 -12.45 0.30
C TRP A 273 1.72 -11.55 0.25
N TYR A 274 1.76 -10.48 1.01
CA TYR A 274 0.75 -9.43 0.94
C TYR A 274 1.24 -8.38 -0.04
N ILE A 275 0.79 -8.49 -1.28
CA ILE A 275 1.20 -7.60 -2.38
C ILE A 275 0.24 -6.43 -2.45
N PHE A 276 0.76 -5.24 -2.23
CA PHE A 276 -0.02 -4.01 -2.16
C PHE A 276 0.35 -3.07 -3.30
N ASN A 277 -0.67 -2.65 -4.05
CA ASN A 277 -0.57 -1.63 -5.09
C ASN A 277 -1.38 -0.38 -4.70
N PRO A 278 -0.78 0.65 -4.12
CA PRO A 278 -1.47 1.93 -3.91
C PRO A 278 -1.70 2.70 -5.20
N GLY A 279 -1.07 2.32 -6.29
CA GLY A 279 -1.03 3.05 -7.55
C GLY A 279 -0.07 4.24 -7.48
N PRO A 280 -0.55 5.45 -7.81
CA PRO A 280 -1.95 5.85 -7.89
C PRO A 280 -2.67 5.62 -9.22
N ASN A 281 -1.98 5.33 -10.31
CA ASN A 281 -2.60 5.30 -11.64
C ASN A 281 -2.66 3.90 -12.25
N ASP A 282 -1.57 3.13 -12.20
CA ASP A 282 -1.46 1.87 -12.90
C ASP A 282 -1.52 0.65 -11.97
N GLY A 283 -1.96 -0.48 -12.52
CA GLY A 283 -2.01 -1.76 -11.81
C GLY A 283 -0.66 -2.47 -11.84
N VAL A 284 -0.53 -3.46 -11.00
CA VAL A 284 0.66 -4.33 -10.90
C VAL A 284 0.33 -5.70 -11.48
N SER A 285 1.09 -6.14 -12.47
CA SER A 285 1.06 -7.52 -12.98
C SER A 285 2.08 -8.36 -12.23
N PHE A 286 1.71 -8.80 -11.03
CA PHE A 286 2.63 -9.49 -10.14
C PHE A 286 2.99 -10.89 -10.65
N HIS A 287 4.29 -11.20 -10.70
CA HIS A 287 4.82 -12.47 -11.17
C HIS A 287 6.10 -12.86 -10.42
N PHE A 288 6.26 -14.13 -10.09
CA PHE A 288 7.57 -14.71 -9.78
C PHE A 288 8.14 -15.40 -11.02
N ILE A 289 9.28 -14.94 -11.51
CA ILE A 289 9.94 -15.57 -12.66
C ILE A 289 10.22 -17.04 -12.35
N SER A 290 9.70 -17.93 -13.20
CA SER A 290 9.76 -19.40 -13.02
C SER A 290 9.00 -19.90 -11.78
N GLY A 291 8.06 -19.13 -11.26
CA GLY A 291 7.21 -19.49 -10.13
C GLY A 291 5.73 -19.59 -10.51
N MET A 292 4.99 -20.32 -9.70
CA MET A 292 3.53 -20.34 -9.73
C MET A 292 3.01 -19.84 -8.40
N ILE A 293 1.86 -19.19 -8.42
CA ILE A 293 1.26 -18.56 -7.26
C ILE A 293 -0.16 -19.05 -7.03
N ASN A 294 -0.58 -19.09 -5.77
CA ASN A 294 -1.96 -19.28 -5.39
C ASN A 294 -2.50 -17.96 -4.83
N VAL A 295 -3.62 -17.52 -5.35
CA VAL A 295 -4.19 -16.23 -4.97
C VAL A 295 -5.36 -16.43 -4.01
N HIS A 296 -5.32 -15.70 -2.90
CA HIS A 296 -6.32 -15.72 -1.84
C HIS A 296 -6.95 -14.32 -1.67
N ASP A 297 -7.53 -13.78 -2.74
CA ASP A 297 -8.12 -12.46 -2.70
C ASP A 297 -9.34 -12.39 -1.79
N GLY A 298 -9.23 -11.56 -0.78
CA GLY A 298 -10.27 -11.30 0.20
C GLY A 298 -10.60 -12.56 1.00
N PHE A 299 -11.71 -13.15 0.70
CA PHE A 299 -12.24 -14.30 1.39
C PHE A 299 -11.87 -15.62 0.80
N ILE A 300 -10.70 -15.74 0.15
CA ILE A 300 -10.13 -17.06 0.04
C ILE A 300 -10.74 -17.96 -1.01
N LYS A 301 -11.93 -17.75 -1.25
CA LYS A 301 -12.62 -18.34 -2.37
C LYS A 301 -13.07 -17.18 -3.20
N ASN A 302 -12.61 -17.13 -4.43
CA ASN A 302 -13.16 -16.16 -5.36
C ASN A 302 -14.68 -16.19 -5.26
N ARG A 303 -15.34 -15.17 -5.79
CA ARG A 303 -16.82 -15.07 -5.77
C ARG A 303 -17.56 -16.31 -6.28
N TYR A 304 -16.86 -17.26 -6.86
CA TYR A 304 -17.38 -18.54 -7.35
C TYR A 304 -17.08 -19.71 -6.41
N GLY A 305 -16.43 -19.47 -5.27
CA GLY A 305 -16.12 -20.47 -4.27
C GLY A 305 -14.89 -21.34 -4.58
N THR A 306 -14.05 -20.94 -5.54
CA THR A 306 -12.80 -21.60 -5.90
C THR A 306 -11.60 -20.74 -5.47
N GLN A 307 -10.45 -21.39 -5.21
CA GLN A 307 -9.17 -20.72 -5.14
C GLN A 307 -8.59 -20.61 -6.54
N ASP A 308 -7.92 -19.49 -6.84
CA ASP A 308 -7.12 -19.37 -8.03
C ASP A 308 -5.76 -20.00 -7.74
N LEU A 309 -5.56 -21.21 -8.27
CA LEU A 309 -4.37 -22.02 -8.00
C LEU A 309 -3.49 -22.11 -9.23
N ASN A 310 -2.18 -22.02 -9.00
CA ASN A 310 -1.17 -22.15 -10.05
C ASN A 310 -1.29 -21.08 -11.15
N ASP A 311 -1.61 -19.85 -10.76
CA ASP A 311 -1.50 -18.71 -11.64
C ASP A 311 -0.02 -18.37 -11.88
N GLU A 312 0.30 -17.90 -13.07
CA GLU A 312 1.63 -17.40 -13.36
C GLU A 312 1.78 -15.92 -13.04
N THR A 313 0.74 -15.13 -13.30
CA THR A 313 0.74 -13.68 -13.15
C THR A 313 -0.63 -13.22 -12.65
N TRP A 314 -0.64 -12.36 -11.63
CA TRP A 314 -1.86 -11.84 -11.05
C TRP A 314 -1.94 -10.33 -11.16
N TRP A 315 -3.07 -9.85 -11.65
CA TRP A 315 -3.33 -8.41 -11.79
C TRP A 315 -3.88 -7.82 -10.49
N ILE A 316 -3.19 -6.83 -9.94
CA ILE A 316 -3.58 -6.09 -8.75
C ILE A 316 -3.90 -4.65 -9.17
N PRO A 317 -5.18 -4.24 -9.17
CA PRO A 317 -5.55 -2.88 -9.55
C PRO A 317 -5.01 -1.83 -8.58
N PRO A 318 -4.89 -0.56 -9.00
CA PRO A 318 -4.50 0.52 -8.09
C PRO A 318 -5.50 0.68 -6.94
N GLY A 319 -5.00 0.99 -5.75
CA GLY A 319 -5.80 1.10 -4.53
C GLY A 319 -6.20 -0.25 -3.91
N SER A 320 -5.50 -1.33 -4.26
CA SER A 320 -5.85 -2.69 -3.88
C SER A 320 -4.63 -3.48 -3.39
N ALA A 321 -4.89 -4.61 -2.74
CA ALA A 321 -3.88 -5.57 -2.36
C ALA A 321 -4.38 -7.00 -2.58
N SER A 322 -3.43 -7.93 -2.75
CA SER A 322 -3.71 -9.35 -2.89
C SER A 322 -2.89 -10.18 -1.91
N VAL A 323 -3.48 -11.29 -1.46
CA VAL A 323 -2.79 -12.28 -0.63
C VAL A 323 -2.38 -13.45 -1.53
N ILE A 324 -1.08 -13.69 -1.63
CA ILE A 324 -0.49 -14.66 -2.54
C ILE A 324 0.33 -15.67 -1.75
N GLU A 325 0.10 -16.95 -2.00
CA GLU A 325 0.91 -18.03 -1.43
C GLU A 325 1.73 -18.74 -2.50
N THR A 326 2.97 -19.07 -2.16
CA THR A 326 3.85 -19.86 -3.00
C THR A 326 4.92 -20.57 -2.17
N THR A 327 5.59 -21.51 -2.81
CA THR A 327 6.78 -22.16 -2.29
C THR A 327 7.92 -22.07 -3.30
N PHE A 328 9.15 -21.99 -2.82
CA PHE A 328 10.35 -21.99 -3.65
C PHE A 328 11.00 -23.37 -3.52
N PRO A 329 10.90 -24.27 -4.53
CA PRO A 329 11.20 -25.70 -4.33
C PRO A 329 12.69 -26.01 -4.13
N GLU A 330 13.57 -25.19 -4.68
CA GLU A 330 15.00 -25.44 -4.73
C GLU A 330 15.81 -24.26 -4.19
N GLU A 331 17.06 -24.49 -3.78
CA GLU A 331 17.98 -23.42 -3.42
C GLU A 331 18.34 -22.59 -4.64
N GLY A 332 18.34 -21.26 -4.49
CA GLY A 332 18.66 -20.33 -5.56
C GLY A 332 18.06 -18.94 -5.37
N ILE A 333 18.23 -18.13 -6.38
CA ILE A 333 17.65 -16.78 -6.43
C ILE A 333 16.43 -16.79 -7.35
N TYR A 334 15.32 -16.38 -6.81
CA TYR A 334 14.08 -16.12 -7.54
C TYR A 334 13.85 -14.63 -7.62
N VAL A 335 13.15 -14.18 -8.66
CA VAL A 335 12.88 -12.76 -8.86
C VAL A 335 11.38 -12.55 -8.96
N GLY A 336 10.86 -11.66 -8.13
CA GLY A 336 9.51 -11.15 -8.23
C GLY A 336 9.50 -9.82 -8.97
N VAL A 337 8.51 -9.60 -9.82
CA VAL A 337 8.43 -8.42 -10.68
C VAL A 337 7.00 -7.92 -10.81
N ASP A 338 6.86 -6.63 -11.09
CA ASP A 338 5.75 -6.15 -11.89
C ASP A 338 6.05 -6.50 -13.35
N HIS A 339 5.24 -7.37 -13.96
CA HIS A 339 5.51 -7.85 -15.33
C HIS A 339 5.15 -6.82 -16.42
N ALA A 340 4.71 -5.62 -16.06
CA ALA A 340 4.80 -4.45 -16.90
C ALA A 340 6.27 -4.04 -17.00
N MET A 341 6.99 -4.54 -18.02
CA MET A 341 8.46 -4.52 -18.10
C MET A 341 9.10 -3.13 -17.97
N ALA A 342 8.38 -2.07 -18.35
CA ALA A 342 8.86 -0.71 -18.11
C ALA A 342 9.01 -0.41 -16.61
N ASP A 343 8.18 -1.02 -15.77
CA ASP A 343 8.17 -0.79 -14.34
C ASP A 343 9.29 -1.57 -13.63
N VAL A 344 9.69 -2.72 -14.16
CA VAL A 344 10.93 -3.40 -13.74
C VAL A 344 12.14 -2.49 -13.91
N VAL A 345 12.24 -1.80 -15.06
CA VAL A 345 13.35 -0.86 -15.34
C VAL A 345 13.32 0.34 -14.40
N LYS A 346 12.14 0.73 -13.92
CA LYS A 346 11.96 1.85 -12.97
C LYS A 346 12.11 1.45 -11.51
N GLY A 347 12.24 0.15 -11.20
CA GLY A 347 12.46 -0.32 -9.82
C GLY A 347 11.43 -1.32 -9.30
N GLY A 348 10.43 -1.70 -10.09
CA GLY A 348 9.36 -2.63 -9.73
C GLY A 348 9.82 -4.10 -9.76
N ALA A 349 10.86 -4.44 -8.99
CA ALA A 349 11.39 -5.79 -8.88
C ALA A 349 12.09 -6.02 -7.54
N PHE A 350 12.14 -7.30 -7.14
CA PHE A 350 12.86 -7.76 -5.95
C PHE A 350 13.38 -9.17 -6.12
N ALA A 351 14.32 -9.58 -5.29
CA ALA A 351 14.88 -10.94 -5.29
C ALA A 351 14.55 -11.68 -3.99
N VAL A 352 14.35 -12.99 -4.13
CA VAL A 352 14.19 -13.96 -3.03
C VAL A 352 15.33 -14.95 -3.10
N LEU A 353 16.07 -15.10 -2.02
CA LEU A 353 17.06 -16.15 -1.86
C LEU A 353 16.45 -17.33 -1.09
N ALA A 354 16.24 -18.44 -1.76
CA ALA A 354 15.90 -19.69 -1.12
C ALA A 354 17.20 -20.41 -0.71
N ALA A 355 17.38 -20.64 0.59
CA ALA A 355 18.56 -21.32 1.13
C ALA A 355 18.22 -22.11 2.39
N ASN A 356 18.78 -23.32 2.54
CA ASN A 356 18.51 -24.22 3.67
C ASN A 356 18.93 -23.62 5.03
N ASN A 357 19.91 -22.74 5.03
CA ASN A 357 20.38 -22.04 6.22
C ASN A 357 19.67 -20.69 6.49
N SER A 358 18.65 -20.35 5.71
CA SER A 358 17.87 -19.14 5.96
C SER A 358 17.22 -19.20 7.33
N THR A 359 17.28 -18.07 8.04
CA THR A 359 16.62 -17.90 9.33
C THR A 359 15.28 -17.20 9.16
N ALA A 360 14.34 -17.50 10.03
CA ALA A 360 12.99 -16.92 9.97
C ALA A 360 12.95 -15.38 10.15
N THR A 361 14.06 -14.79 10.58
CA THR A 361 14.20 -13.36 10.85
C THR A 361 14.74 -12.54 9.67
N ASP A 362 15.13 -13.23 8.60
CA ASP A 362 15.79 -12.61 7.46
C ASP A 362 14.80 -12.05 6.44
N TYR A 363 13.93 -11.15 6.82
CA TYR A 363 13.09 -10.45 5.86
C TYR A 363 13.09 -8.95 6.14
N PRO A 364 13.24 -8.12 5.11
CA PRO A 364 13.04 -6.70 5.23
C PRO A 364 11.55 -6.46 5.43
N VAL A 365 11.16 -6.18 6.65
CA VAL A 365 9.76 -5.92 6.96
C VAL A 365 9.62 -4.45 7.25
N ASN A 366 8.83 -3.75 6.46
CA ASN A 366 8.22 -2.50 6.88
C ASN A 366 7.09 -2.82 7.88
N THR A 367 7.43 -3.51 8.97
CA THR A 367 6.52 -3.64 10.09
C THR A 367 6.45 -2.30 10.80
N TRP A 368 5.26 -1.98 11.29
CA TRP A 368 5.09 -0.82 12.13
C TRP A 368 6.02 -0.94 13.34
N VAL A 369 7.03 -0.12 13.37
CA VAL A 369 7.85 0.13 14.56
C VAL A 369 7.43 1.51 15.06
N PRO A 370 6.92 1.64 16.29
CA PRO A 370 6.57 2.95 16.81
C PRO A 370 7.79 3.88 16.67
N PRO A 371 7.58 5.14 16.25
CA PRO A 371 8.67 6.11 16.18
C PRO A 371 9.41 6.16 17.50
N LYS A 372 10.74 6.20 17.44
CA LYS A 372 11.58 6.29 18.65
C LYS A 372 11.14 7.49 19.48
N GLY A 373 10.58 7.26 20.66
CA GLY A 373 10.03 8.30 21.53
C GLY A 373 8.50 8.47 21.55
N SER A 374 7.76 7.70 20.76
CA SER A 374 6.28 7.64 20.92
C SER A 374 5.96 6.87 22.21
N PRO A 375 5.09 7.39 23.09
CA PRO A 375 4.64 6.61 24.23
C PRO A 375 3.86 5.40 23.70
N VAL A 376 4.41 4.22 23.91
CA VAL A 376 3.67 2.97 23.78
C VAL A 376 2.56 3.03 24.83
N ALA A 377 1.31 3.08 24.40
CA ALA A 377 0.20 3.02 25.35
C ALA A 377 0.36 1.73 26.16
N ALA A 378 0.57 1.88 27.47
CA ALA A 378 0.69 0.75 28.38
C ALA A 378 -0.59 -0.06 28.30
N GLY A 379 -0.52 -1.30 27.79
CA GLY A 379 -1.62 -2.24 27.84
C GLY A 379 -1.94 -3.08 26.60
N GLY A 380 -1.19 -3.01 25.53
CA GLY A 380 -1.39 -3.91 24.39
C GLY A 380 -0.17 -4.81 24.18
N ASN A 381 -0.30 -6.10 24.41
CA ASN A 381 0.67 -7.07 23.88
C ASN A 381 0.59 -7.00 22.36
N VAL A 382 1.42 -6.15 21.80
CA VAL A 382 1.84 -6.32 20.41
C VAL A 382 2.68 -7.59 20.45
N THR A 383 2.23 -8.68 19.85
CA THR A 383 3.13 -9.75 19.48
C THR A 383 4.12 -9.11 18.52
N ALA A 384 5.19 -8.58 19.11
CA ALA A 384 6.31 -8.07 18.39
C ALA A 384 6.84 -9.24 17.57
N ALA A 385 6.77 -9.11 16.25
CA ALA A 385 7.71 -9.84 15.43
C ALA A 385 9.09 -9.53 16.01
N VAL A 386 9.76 -10.59 16.39
CA VAL A 386 10.99 -10.69 17.14
C VAL A 386 12.00 -9.61 16.77
N THR A 387 12.37 -8.78 17.73
CA THR A 387 13.58 -7.96 17.68
C THR A 387 14.80 -8.90 17.64
N ALA A 388 15.40 -9.07 16.49
CA ALA A 388 16.71 -9.69 16.40
C ALA A 388 17.75 -8.72 16.98
N ASN A 389 18.22 -9.01 18.19
CA ASN A 389 19.45 -8.45 18.72
C ASN A 389 20.62 -9.02 17.90
N ALA A 390 21.19 -8.21 17.02
CA ALA A 390 22.49 -8.50 16.44
C ALA A 390 23.56 -8.34 17.54
N THR A 391 23.85 -9.38 18.28
CA THR A 391 25.11 -9.47 19.03
C THR A 391 26.23 -9.80 18.04
N ALA A 392 27.12 -8.85 17.84
CA ALA A 392 28.38 -9.06 17.14
C ALA A 392 29.17 -10.18 17.82
N GLY A 393 29.22 -11.33 17.15
CA GLY A 393 30.11 -12.40 17.51
C GLY A 393 31.54 -12.06 17.10
N THR A 394 32.40 -11.84 18.09
CA THR A 394 33.83 -11.73 17.91
C THR A 394 34.41 -13.07 17.43
N ASN A 395 35.09 -13.00 16.31
CA ASN A 395 35.85 -14.11 15.73
C ASN A 395 37.02 -14.50 16.68
N PRO A 396 37.20 -15.76 17.06
CA PRO A 396 38.46 -16.20 17.67
C PRO A 396 39.48 -16.49 16.57
N THR A 397 40.61 -15.81 16.68
CA THR A 397 41.84 -16.07 15.92
C THR A 397 42.31 -17.49 16.11
N ALA A 398 42.71 -18.10 14.98
CA ALA A 398 43.37 -19.37 14.91
C ALA A 398 44.73 -19.38 15.65
N GLY A 399 44.96 -20.42 16.40
CA GLY A 399 46.25 -20.95 16.76
C GLY A 399 46.50 -22.23 15.99
#